data_24a36fcf029785433eff83e82b003863
#
_entry.id   24a36fcf029785433eff83e82b003863
#
_cell.length_a   1.000
_cell.length_b   1.000
_cell.length_c   1.000
_cell.angle_alpha   90.00
_cell.angle_beta   90.00
_cell.angle_gamma   90.00
#
_symmetry.space_group_name_H-M   'P 1'
#
loop_
_entity.id
_entity.type
_entity.pdbx_description
1 polymer ?
#
loop_
_entity_poly.entity_id
_entity_poly.type
_entity_poly.pdbx_seq_one_letter_code
_entity_poly.pdbx_strand_id
1 'polypeptide(L)'
;LMGIRLAAERLGVPFVEPTVAMRTGDTSSKDRQALARRPVDLLITTPESLYLMLTSEVSNTLVNVHTVIIDEIHAMATTKRGAHLMLSLERLEALTVRPPQRIGLSATQRPLEEIAHFLGGHSAGVNGAAGPRRPVTIIDSGIRKPLEVEVVVPVDDMGAMGQVTNELRSGPAQAALQGLADQRLGHERA
;
A
#
# COMPACT_ATOMS: atom_id res chain seq x y z
N LEU A 1 -0.32 13.21 -3.10
CA LEU A 1 0.08 14.17 -4.15
C LEU A 1 0.40 15.54 -3.59
N MET A 2 -0.39 16.09 -2.62
CA MET A 2 -0.16 17.43 -2.05
C MET A 2 1.27 17.65 -1.53
N GLY A 3 1.85 16.68 -0.81
CA GLY A 3 3.22 16.79 -0.30
C GLY A 3 4.27 16.86 -1.41
N ILE A 4 4.07 16.14 -2.51
CA ILE A 4 4.99 16.17 -3.66
C ILE A 4 4.90 17.52 -4.37
N ARG A 5 3.71 18.07 -4.54
CA ARG A 5 3.50 19.41 -5.10
C ARG A 5 4.22 20.47 -4.27
N LEU A 6 4.01 20.47 -2.95
CA LEU A 6 4.69 21.39 -2.02
C LEU A 6 6.22 21.27 -2.08
N ALA A 7 6.74 20.05 -2.20
CA ALA A 7 8.17 19.82 -2.34
C ALA A 7 8.70 20.39 -3.67
N ALA A 8 7.98 20.17 -4.76
CA ALA A 8 8.33 20.70 -6.08
C ALA A 8 8.33 22.24 -6.09
N GLU A 9 7.31 22.85 -5.49
CA GLU A 9 7.23 24.32 -5.34
C GLU A 9 8.41 24.87 -4.56
N ARG A 10 8.77 24.22 -3.43
CA ARG A 10 9.92 24.63 -2.61
C ARG A 10 11.26 24.48 -3.33
N LEU A 11 11.37 23.51 -4.21
CA LEU A 11 12.59 23.23 -4.98
C LEU A 11 12.64 23.98 -6.30
N GLY A 12 11.58 24.73 -6.67
CA GLY A 12 11.48 25.41 -7.97
C GLY A 12 11.46 24.44 -9.17
N VAL A 13 11.03 23.18 -8.97
CA VAL A 13 10.98 22.17 -10.02
C VAL A 13 9.57 22.13 -10.61
N PRO A 14 9.42 22.07 -11.96
CA PRO A 14 8.11 21.93 -12.58
C PRO A 14 7.45 20.63 -12.13
N PHE A 15 6.19 20.73 -11.70
CA PHE A 15 5.38 19.60 -11.27
C PHE A 15 4.11 19.50 -12.14
N VAL A 16 3.99 18.37 -12.82
CA VAL A 16 2.75 18.00 -13.51
C VAL A 16 1.97 17.07 -12.62
N GLU A 17 0.76 17.46 -12.25
CA GLU A 17 -0.09 16.63 -11.40
C GLU A 17 -0.55 15.38 -12.16
N PRO A 18 -0.21 14.17 -11.68
CA PRO A 18 -0.65 12.95 -12.34
C PRO A 18 -2.15 12.75 -12.18
N THR A 19 -2.77 12.25 -13.22
CA THR A 19 -4.18 11.82 -13.19
C THR A 19 -4.29 10.51 -12.42
N VAL A 20 -5.24 10.44 -11.49
CA VAL A 20 -5.48 9.26 -10.64
C VAL A 20 -6.89 8.77 -10.83
N ALA A 21 -7.06 7.47 -10.96
CA ALA A 21 -8.37 6.85 -10.91
C ALA A 21 -8.37 5.55 -10.11
N MET A 22 -9.56 5.15 -9.68
CA MET A 22 -9.80 3.89 -8.99
C MET A 22 -10.76 3.02 -9.80
N ARG A 23 -10.39 1.73 -9.93
CA ARG A 23 -11.27 0.72 -10.52
C ARG A 23 -11.33 -0.51 -9.62
N THR A 24 -12.47 -0.69 -8.98
CA THR A 24 -12.81 -1.81 -8.11
C THR A 24 -14.13 -2.45 -8.55
N GLY A 25 -14.60 -3.44 -7.80
CA GLY A 25 -15.94 -4.01 -8.00
C GLY A 25 -17.06 -2.97 -7.95
N ASP A 26 -16.92 -1.97 -7.09
CA ASP A 26 -17.94 -0.94 -6.83
C ASP A 26 -17.87 0.26 -7.79
N THR A 27 -16.88 0.31 -8.68
CA THR A 27 -16.75 1.39 -9.66
C THR A 27 -17.94 1.40 -10.61
N SER A 28 -18.59 2.56 -10.76
CA SER A 28 -19.77 2.72 -11.61
C SER A 28 -19.47 2.39 -13.08
N SER A 29 -20.49 1.98 -13.83
CA SER A 29 -20.35 1.71 -15.27
C SER A 29 -19.90 2.94 -16.05
N LYS A 30 -20.33 4.14 -15.64
CA LYS A 30 -19.91 5.42 -16.22
C LYS A 30 -18.41 5.65 -16.05
N ASP A 31 -17.89 5.44 -14.84
CA ASP A 31 -16.47 5.65 -14.54
C ASP A 31 -15.60 4.59 -15.21
N ARG A 32 -16.09 3.35 -15.31
CA ARG A 32 -15.40 2.28 -16.08
C ARG A 32 -15.28 2.65 -17.56
N GLN A 33 -16.33 3.21 -18.15
CA GLN A 33 -16.31 3.66 -19.55
C GLN A 33 -15.38 4.87 -19.74
N ALA A 34 -15.35 5.80 -18.79
CA ALA A 34 -14.44 6.94 -18.81
C ALA A 34 -12.97 6.48 -18.80
N LEU A 35 -12.62 5.54 -17.92
CA LEU A 35 -11.29 4.93 -17.84
C LEU A 35 -10.88 4.20 -19.12
N ALA A 36 -11.82 3.50 -19.78
CA ALA A 36 -11.57 2.81 -21.03
C ALA A 36 -11.20 3.77 -22.17
N ARG A 37 -11.78 4.98 -22.15
CA ARG A 37 -11.54 6.01 -23.18
C ARG A 37 -10.33 6.88 -22.90
N ARG A 38 -9.99 7.09 -21.62
CA ARG A 38 -8.92 7.98 -21.19
C ARG A 38 -8.08 7.30 -20.13
N PRO A 39 -6.95 6.70 -20.51
CA PRO A 39 -5.99 6.15 -19.57
C PRO A 39 -5.53 7.21 -18.57
N VAL A 40 -5.16 6.79 -17.36
CA VAL A 40 -4.67 7.64 -16.29
C VAL A 40 -3.23 7.30 -15.96
N ASP A 41 -2.51 8.22 -15.32
CA ASP A 41 -1.11 8.02 -14.95
C ASP A 41 -0.97 7.04 -13.78
N LEU A 42 -1.96 7.03 -12.85
CA LEU A 42 -1.96 6.17 -11.69
C LEU A 42 -3.34 5.52 -11.53
N LEU A 43 -3.38 4.20 -11.66
CA LEU A 43 -4.59 3.40 -11.48
C LEU A 43 -4.51 2.60 -10.19
N ILE A 44 -5.45 2.82 -9.28
CA ILE A 44 -5.66 2.00 -8.08
C ILE A 44 -6.71 0.95 -8.40
N THR A 45 -6.37 -0.32 -8.22
CA THR A 45 -7.28 -1.42 -8.58
C THR A 45 -7.15 -2.62 -7.64
N THR A 46 -8.08 -3.57 -7.75
CA THR A 46 -8.03 -4.85 -7.05
C THR A 46 -7.57 -5.96 -8.00
N PRO A 47 -7.06 -7.09 -7.48
CA PRO A 47 -6.66 -8.24 -8.30
C PRO A 47 -7.76 -8.71 -9.26
N GLU A 48 -8.99 -8.75 -8.79
CA GLU A 48 -10.15 -9.19 -9.56
C GLU A 48 -10.47 -8.21 -10.70
N SER A 49 -10.40 -6.91 -10.41
CA SER A 49 -10.62 -5.86 -11.42
C SER A 49 -9.51 -5.83 -12.46
N LEU A 50 -8.25 -6.05 -12.07
CA LEU A 50 -7.14 -6.19 -13.00
C LEU A 50 -7.39 -7.35 -13.98
N TYR A 51 -7.77 -8.52 -13.44
CA TYR A 51 -8.09 -9.67 -14.28
C TYR A 51 -9.19 -9.36 -15.30
N LEU A 52 -10.29 -8.72 -14.86
CA LEU A 52 -11.38 -8.33 -15.74
C LEU A 52 -10.95 -7.30 -16.80
N MET A 53 -10.02 -6.42 -16.47
CA MET A 53 -9.44 -5.49 -17.45
C MET A 53 -8.62 -6.23 -18.50
N LEU A 54 -7.76 -7.15 -18.08
CA LEU A 54 -6.90 -7.94 -18.97
C LEU A 54 -7.67 -8.84 -19.93
N THR A 55 -8.90 -9.22 -19.58
CA THR A 55 -9.77 -10.09 -20.40
C THR A 55 -10.81 -9.31 -21.22
N SER A 56 -10.69 -8.00 -21.32
CA SER A 56 -11.63 -7.13 -22.04
C SER A 56 -10.90 -6.12 -22.93
N GLU A 57 -11.64 -5.41 -23.78
CA GLU A 57 -11.13 -4.33 -24.65
C GLU A 57 -10.33 -3.26 -23.87
N VAL A 58 -10.61 -3.12 -22.57
CA VAL A 58 -9.89 -2.17 -21.71
C VAL A 58 -8.44 -2.53 -21.52
N SER A 59 -8.02 -3.75 -21.84
CA SER A 59 -6.62 -4.18 -21.78
C SER A 59 -5.68 -3.25 -22.55
N ASN A 60 -6.14 -2.65 -23.64
CA ASN A 60 -5.37 -1.67 -24.43
C ASN A 60 -4.92 -0.45 -23.60
N THR A 61 -5.61 -0.10 -22.53
CA THR A 61 -5.21 0.99 -21.62
C THR A 61 -4.02 0.63 -20.72
N LEU A 62 -3.68 -0.66 -20.63
CA LEU A 62 -2.63 -1.18 -19.76
C LEU A 62 -1.30 -1.42 -20.50
N VAL A 63 -1.26 -1.27 -21.81
CA VAL A 63 -0.07 -1.58 -22.65
C VAL A 63 1.16 -0.77 -22.24
N ASN A 64 0.99 0.44 -21.72
CA ASN A 64 2.07 1.32 -21.29
C ASN A 64 2.29 1.32 -19.77
N VAL A 65 1.85 0.31 -19.05
CA VAL A 65 2.15 0.19 -17.61
C VAL A 65 3.64 -0.08 -17.43
N HIS A 66 4.31 0.79 -16.69
CA HIS A 66 5.74 0.70 -16.41
C HIS A 66 6.03 0.17 -15.01
N THR A 67 5.11 0.34 -14.08
CA THR A 67 5.31 -0.03 -12.68
C THR A 67 4.02 -0.60 -12.10
N VAL A 68 4.16 -1.67 -11.34
CA VAL A 68 3.09 -2.26 -10.54
C VAL A 68 3.51 -2.26 -9.07
N ILE A 69 2.68 -1.69 -8.22
CA ILE A 69 2.88 -1.68 -6.77
C ILE A 69 1.83 -2.59 -6.15
N ILE A 70 2.28 -3.56 -5.36
CA ILE A 70 1.41 -4.47 -4.61
C ILE A 70 1.56 -4.11 -3.14
N ASP A 71 0.53 -3.50 -2.61
CA ASP A 71 0.47 -3.17 -1.19
C ASP A 71 0.07 -4.39 -0.36
N GLU A 72 0.60 -4.47 0.87
CA GLU A 72 0.38 -5.61 1.79
C GLU A 72 0.60 -6.98 1.13
N ILE A 73 1.64 -7.10 0.30
CA ILE A 73 1.89 -8.32 -0.50
C ILE A 73 1.95 -9.59 0.36
N HIS A 74 2.37 -9.48 1.60
CA HIS A 74 2.42 -10.59 2.54
C HIS A 74 1.05 -11.23 2.79
N ALA A 75 -0.03 -10.44 2.80
CA ALA A 75 -1.38 -10.93 2.97
C ALA A 75 -1.88 -11.74 1.75
N MET A 76 -1.18 -11.61 0.61
CA MET A 76 -1.52 -12.30 -0.64
C MET A 76 -0.72 -13.58 -0.85
N ALA A 77 0.51 -13.65 -0.38
CA ALA A 77 1.52 -14.66 -0.76
C ALA A 77 1.07 -16.12 -0.53
N THR A 78 0.25 -16.40 0.48
CA THR A 78 -0.20 -17.76 0.82
C THR A 78 -1.62 -18.06 0.36
N THR A 79 -2.25 -17.17 -0.42
CA THR A 79 -3.66 -17.26 -0.75
C THR A 79 -3.91 -17.63 -2.22
N LYS A 80 -5.06 -18.23 -2.50
CA LYS A 80 -5.53 -18.44 -3.89
C LYS A 80 -5.69 -17.10 -4.63
N ARG A 81 -6.10 -16.06 -3.94
CA ARG A 81 -6.23 -14.71 -4.47
C ARG A 81 -4.88 -14.15 -4.90
N GLY A 82 -3.84 -14.41 -4.12
CA GLY A 82 -2.47 -14.05 -4.48
C GLY A 82 -1.95 -14.82 -5.69
N ALA A 83 -2.18 -16.13 -5.77
CA ALA A 83 -1.81 -16.91 -6.95
C ALA A 83 -2.51 -16.40 -8.22
N HIS A 84 -3.78 -16.02 -8.12
CA HIS A 84 -4.53 -15.41 -9.22
C HIS A 84 -3.98 -14.02 -9.60
N LEU A 85 -3.56 -13.21 -8.62
CA LEU A 85 -2.90 -11.93 -8.87
C LEU A 85 -1.59 -12.13 -9.64
N MET A 86 -0.73 -13.07 -9.20
CA MET A 86 0.54 -13.32 -9.88
C MET A 86 0.35 -13.78 -11.32
N LEU A 87 -0.63 -14.65 -11.58
CA LEU A 87 -0.99 -15.03 -12.93
C LEU A 87 -1.46 -13.84 -13.78
N SER A 88 -2.23 -12.93 -13.17
CA SER A 88 -2.66 -11.70 -13.83
C SER A 88 -1.49 -10.77 -14.14
N LEU A 89 -0.46 -10.73 -13.28
CA LEU A 89 0.76 -9.95 -13.53
C LEU A 89 1.61 -10.53 -14.67
N GLU A 90 1.70 -11.85 -14.78
CA GLU A 90 2.37 -12.48 -15.94
C GLU A 90 1.62 -12.13 -17.25
N ARG A 91 0.29 -12.10 -17.22
CA ARG A 91 -0.52 -11.67 -18.37
C ARG A 91 -0.34 -10.19 -18.69
N LEU A 92 -0.25 -9.35 -17.66
CA LEU A 92 0.04 -7.93 -17.84
C LEU A 92 1.42 -7.73 -18.46
N GLU A 93 2.43 -8.43 -18.00
CA GLU A 93 3.79 -8.37 -18.55
C GLU A 93 3.82 -8.78 -20.02
N ALA A 94 3.07 -9.83 -20.40
CA ALA A 94 2.95 -10.26 -21.79
C ALA A 94 2.21 -9.24 -22.67
N LEU A 95 1.38 -8.38 -22.09
CA LEU A 95 0.63 -7.34 -22.78
C LEU A 95 1.45 -6.06 -22.96
N THR A 96 2.29 -5.72 -21.99
CA THR A 96 3.01 -4.44 -21.95
C THR A 96 4.17 -4.38 -22.94
N VAL A 97 4.46 -3.18 -23.44
CA VAL A 97 5.58 -2.94 -24.37
C VAL A 97 6.94 -3.32 -23.76
N ARG A 98 7.07 -3.15 -22.45
CA ARG A 98 8.25 -3.53 -21.66
C ARG A 98 7.79 -4.18 -20.36
N PRO A 99 8.52 -5.17 -19.84
CA PRO A 99 8.20 -5.74 -18.54
C PRO A 99 8.08 -4.66 -17.46
N PRO A 100 6.95 -4.55 -16.75
CA PRO A 100 6.79 -3.54 -15.72
C PRO A 100 7.64 -3.87 -14.50
N GLN A 101 8.19 -2.84 -13.86
CA GLN A 101 8.82 -2.96 -12.56
C GLN A 101 7.78 -3.41 -11.53
N ARG A 102 8.06 -4.50 -10.81
CA ARG A 102 7.22 -4.98 -9.72
C ARG A 102 7.77 -4.50 -8.38
N ILE A 103 6.94 -3.85 -7.58
CA ILE A 103 7.27 -3.35 -6.24
C ILE A 103 6.29 -3.98 -5.26
N GLY A 104 6.78 -4.67 -4.25
CA GLY A 104 5.98 -5.21 -3.15
C GLY A 104 6.22 -4.40 -1.88
N LEU A 105 5.15 -3.91 -1.26
CA LEU A 105 5.19 -3.31 0.06
C LEU A 105 4.69 -4.34 1.07
N SER A 106 5.45 -4.54 2.13
CA SER A 106 5.15 -5.56 3.14
C SER A 106 5.42 -5.04 4.53
N ALA A 107 4.54 -5.37 5.47
CA ALA A 107 4.87 -5.27 6.88
C ALA A 107 5.89 -6.34 7.28
N THR A 108 6.19 -6.44 8.56
CA THR A 108 7.25 -7.26 9.17
C THR A 108 7.05 -8.78 9.08
N GLN A 109 6.73 -9.34 7.92
CA GLN A 109 6.62 -10.79 7.75
C GLN A 109 7.98 -11.42 7.42
N ARG A 110 8.26 -12.58 7.97
CA ARG A 110 9.46 -13.36 7.68
C ARG A 110 9.06 -14.79 7.28
N PRO A 111 9.81 -15.47 6.39
CA PRO A 111 11.02 -14.96 5.71
C PRO A 111 10.71 -14.01 4.55
N LEU A 112 11.51 -12.94 4.38
CA LEU A 112 11.34 -11.94 3.32
C LEU A 112 11.61 -12.54 1.92
N GLU A 113 12.47 -13.53 1.86
CA GLU A 113 12.84 -14.23 0.62
C GLU A 113 11.64 -14.90 -0.04
N GLU A 114 10.72 -15.47 0.74
CA GLU A 114 9.49 -16.10 0.21
C GLU A 114 8.59 -15.05 -0.44
N ILE A 115 8.47 -13.88 0.19
CA ILE A 115 7.71 -12.76 -0.38
C ILE A 115 8.37 -12.23 -1.65
N ALA A 116 9.71 -12.14 -1.65
CA ALA A 116 10.47 -11.73 -2.83
C ALA A 116 10.30 -12.75 -3.98
N HIS A 117 10.35 -14.04 -3.71
CA HIS A 117 10.10 -15.09 -4.69
C HIS A 117 8.68 -15.03 -5.25
N PHE A 118 7.71 -14.79 -4.38
CA PHE A 118 6.32 -14.61 -4.80
C PHE A 118 6.15 -13.40 -5.72
N LEU A 119 6.75 -12.25 -5.39
CA LEU A 119 6.70 -11.03 -6.21
C LEU A 119 7.38 -11.21 -7.57
N GLY A 120 8.59 -11.78 -7.57
CA GLY A 120 9.41 -11.91 -8.78
C GLY A 120 8.86 -12.95 -9.75
N GLY A 121 8.43 -14.08 -9.22
CA GLY A 121 8.06 -15.23 -10.05
C GLY A 121 9.25 -15.77 -10.89
N HIS A 122 8.96 -16.26 -12.07
CA HIS A 122 9.95 -16.80 -13.02
C HIS A 122 9.89 -16.04 -14.34
N SER A 123 11.03 -15.93 -15.00
CA SER A 123 11.07 -15.46 -16.39
C SER A 123 10.46 -16.51 -17.33
N ALA A 124 10.13 -16.09 -18.55
CA ALA A 124 9.70 -17.04 -19.58
C ALA A 124 10.82 -18.04 -19.86
N GLY A 125 10.48 -19.31 -19.83
CA GLY A 125 11.39 -20.39 -20.18
C GLY A 125 11.22 -20.87 -21.63
N VAL A 126 11.99 -21.84 -22.03
CA VAL A 126 11.93 -22.46 -23.37
C VAL A 126 10.89 -23.58 -23.35
N ASN A 127 10.11 -23.69 -24.43
CA ASN A 127 9.11 -24.76 -24.62
C ASN A 127 8.02 -24.84 -23.50
N GLY A 128 7.63 -23.69 -22.94
CA GLY A 128 6.59 -23.65 -21.91
C GLY A 128 7.05 -24.04 -20.50
N ALA A 129 8.33 -24.36 -20.32
CA ALA A 129 8.90 -24.54 -18.99
C ALA A 129 9.08 -23.19 -18.28
N ALA A 130 9.10 -23.20 -16.95
CA ALA A 130 9.47 -22.01 -16.18
C ALA A 130 10.96 -21.71 -16.38
N GLY A 131 11.30 -20.47 -16.68
CA GLY A 131 12.68 -19.98 -16.72
C GLY A 131 13.23 -19.76 -15.30
N PRO A 132 14.40 -19.14 -15.18
CA PRO A 132 15.00 -18.82 -13.89
C PRO A 132 14.11 -17.83 -13.10
N ARG A 133 14.25 -17.84 -11.77
CA ARG A 133 13.60 -16.86 -10.91
C ARG A 133 14.07 -15.45 -11.25
N ARG A 134 13.13 -14.50 -11.30
CA ARG A 134 13.49 -13.09 -11.47
C ARG A 134 14.18 -12.58 -10.22
N PRO A 135 15.29 -11.85 -10.33
CA PRO A 135 15.96 -11.26 -9.17
C PRO A 135 15.05 -10.18 -8.55
N VAL A 136 14.97 -10.18 -7.21
CA VAL A 136 14.25 -9.16 -6.44
C VAL A 136 15.19 -8.60 -5.38
N THR A 137 15.31 -7.27 -5.33
CA THR A 137 16.07 -6.59 -4.29
C THR A 137 15.17 -6.39 -3.07
N ILE A 138 15.60 -6.93 -1.93
CA ILE A 138 14.93 -6.74 -0.64
C ILE A 138 15.52 -5.50 0.02
N ILE A 139 14.66 -4.55 0.36
CA ILE A 139 15.02 -3.35 1.13
C ILE A 139 14.36 -3.49 2.49
N ASP A 140 15.15 -3.91 3.49
CA ASP A 140 14.71 -3.95 4.88
C ASP A 140 15.30 -2.72 5.61
N SER A 141 14.45 -1.78 5.99
CA SER A 141 14.91 -0.57 6.68
C SER A 141 15.49 -0.86 8.07
N GLY A 142 15.19 -2.03 8.63
CA GLY A 142 15.73 -2.48 9.91
C GLY A 142 15.40 -1.59 11.12
N ILE A 143 14.71 -0.47 10.89
CA ILE A 143 14.39 0.52 11.92
C ILE A 143 13.26 -0.04 12.79
N ARG A 144 13.65 -0.70 13.89
CA ARG A 144 12.69 -0.98 14.96
C ARG A 144 12.59 0.27 15.82
N LYS A 145 11.41 0.89 15.83
CA LYS A 145 11.13 1.91 16.84
C LYS A 145 11.22 1.24 18.21
N PRO A 146 12.02 1.77 19.15
CA PRO A 146 11.96 1.29 20.53
C PRO A 146 10.53 1.49 21.02
N LEU A 147 9.91 0.39 21.41
CA LEU A 147 8.57 0.42 21.97
C LEU A 147 8.72 0.22 23.48
N GLU A 148 8.43 1.26 24.23
CA GLU A 148 8.27 1.20 25.66
C GLU A 148 6.81 0.87 25.97
N VAL A 149 6.57 -0.31 26.51
CA VAL A 149 5.21 -0.75 26.88
C VAL A 149 5.16 -0.92 28.39
N GLU A 150 4.36 -0.10 29.03
CA GLU A 150 4.04 -0.23 30.45
C GLU A 150 2.62 -0.78 30.59
N VAL A 151 2.48 -1.89 31.30
CA VAL A 151 1.17 -2.43 31.65
C VAL A 151 0.81 -1.91 33.03
N VAL A 152 -0.10 -0.96 33.06
CA VAL A 152 -0.59 -0.37 34.30
C VAL A 152 -1.95 -0.95 34.66
N VAL A 153 -2.07 -1.49 35.86
CA VAL A 153 -3.38 -1.86 36.43
C VAL A 153 -3.99 -0.60 37.05
N PRO A 154 -5.07 -0.04 36.47
CA PRO A 154 -5.58 1.26 36.89
C PRO A 154 -6.31 1.25 38.22
N VAL A 155 -6.57 0.08 38.78
CA VAL A 155 -7.23 -0.11 40.09
C VAL A 155 -6.70 -1.37 40.76
N ASP A 156 -6.43 -1.27 42.05
CA ASP A 156 -5.99 -2.40 42.87
C ASP A 156 -7.15 -3.39 43.16
N ASP A 157 -8.39 -2.97 43.04
CA ASP A 157 -9.58 -3.77 43.22
C ASP A 157 -10.48 -3.72 41.97
N MET A 158 -10.60 -4.86 41.27
CA MET A 158 -11.46 -5.02 40.10
C MET A 158 -12.95 -4.85 40.41
N GLY A 159 -13.36 -5.02 41.68
CA GLY A 159 -14.73 -4.76 42.15
C GLY A 159 -15.12 -3.28 42.21
N ALA A 160 -14.12 -2.39 42.20
CA ALA A 160 -14.29 -0.95 42.19
C ALA A 160 -14.37 -0.32 40.79
N MET A 161 -14.39 -1.10 39.72
CA MET A 161 -14.55 -0.62 38.38
C MET A 161 -15.86 0.12 38.18
N GLY A 162 -15.80 1.43 37.97
CA GLY A 162 -16.96 2.32 37.81
C GLY A 162 -17.01 3.44 38.84
N GLN A 163 -16.18 3.43 39.87
CA GLN A 163 -15.99 4.59 40.76
C GLN A 163 -14.87 5.46 40.17
N VAL A 164 -15.23 6.65 39.71
CA VAL A 164 -14.24 7.65 39.26
C VAL A 164 -13.52 8.16 40.52
N THR A 165 -12.41 7.53 40.88
CA THR A 165 -11.54 8.06 41.91
C THR A 165 -10.78 9.26 41.34
N ASN A 166 -10.86 10.38 42.05
CA ASN A 166 -10.20 11.64 41.66
C ASN A 166 -8.65 11.59 41.71
N GLU A 167 -8.07 10.40 41.94
CA GLU A 167 -6.62 10.18 42.07
C GLU A 167 -5.87 9.99 40.76
N LEU A 168 -6.60 9.82 39.63
CA LEU A 168 -5.99 9.78 38.28
C LEU A 168 -5.48 11.15 37.79
N ARG A 169 -5.44 12.16 38.67
CA ARG A 169 -5.05 13.53 38.29
C ARG A 169 -3.55 13.83 38.28
N SER A 170 -2.66 12.88 38.50
CA SER A 170 -1.23 13.15 38.64
C SER A 170 -0.27 12.14 37.96
N GLY A 171 -0.71 11.41 36.94
CA GLY A 171 0.15 10.48 36.21
C GLY A 171 0.75 11.05 34.92
N PRO A 172 1.86 10.49 34.42
CA PRO A 172 2.53 10.94 33.17
C PRO A 172 1.65 10.94 31.92
N ALA A 173 0.59 10.13 31.88
CA ALA A 173 -0.38 10.12 30.79
C ALA A 173 -1.19 11.41 30.68
N GLN A 174 -1.42 12.12 31.79
CA GLN A 174 -2.16 13.38 31.80
C GLN A 174 -1.28 14.55 31.34
N ALA A 175 0.02 14.51 31.63
CA ALA A 175 0.98 15.48 31.10
C ALA A 175 1.05 15.40 29.58
N ALA A 176 0.97 14.18 29.00
CA ALA A 176 0.93 13.97 27.57
C ALA A 176 -0.37 14.48 26.92
N LEU A 177 -1.52 14.30 27.58
CA LEU A 177 -2.81 14.81 27.08
C LEU A 177 -2.95 16.32 27.20
N GLN A 178 -2.41 16.94 28.26
CA GLN A 178 -2.33 18.39 28.41
C GLN A 178 -1.41 19.02 27.36
N GLY A 179 -0.24 18.41 27.09
CA GLY A 179 0.67 18.86 26.02
C GLY A 179 0.04 18.84 24.64
N LEU A 180 -0.84 17.88 24.34
CA LEU A 180 -1.59 17.80 23.09
C LEU A 180 -2.74 18.81 23.00
N ALA A 181 -3.35 19.18 24.14
CA ALA A 181 -4.40 20.18 24.20
C ALA A 181 -3.82 21.60 24.01
N ASP A 182 -2.67 21.89 24.62
CA ASP A 182 -2.00 23.19 24.51
C ASP A 182 -1.43 23.42 23.08
N GLN A 183 -0.99 22.37 22.39
CA GLN A 183 -0.57 22.47 20.98
C GLN A 183 -1.73 22.79 20.03
N ARG A 184 -2.96 22.37 20.34
CA ARG A 184 -4.14 22.70 19.53
C ARG A 184 -4.60 24.14 19.72
N LEU A 185 -4.49 24.69 20.93
CA LEU A 185 -4.88 26.06 21.23
C LEU A 185 -3.87 27.11 20.75
N GLY A 186 -2.61 26.71 20.52
CA GLY A 186 -1.57 27.57 19.94
C GLY A 186 -1.70 27.80 18.44
N HIS A 187 -2.45 26.96 17.71
CA HIS A 187 -2.63 27.09 16.25
C HIS A 187 -3.87 27.92 15.84
N GLU A 188 -4.74 28.26 16.78
CA GLU A 188 -5.92 29.11 16.48
C GLU A 188 -5.69 30.61 16.75
N ARG A 189 -4.48 31.00 17.15
CA ARG A 189 -4.12 32.41 17.46
C ARG A 189 -2.90 32.96 16.68
N ALA A 190 -2.59 32.39 15.51
CA ALA A 190 -1.54 32.94 14.65
C ALA A 190 -2.08 33.20 13.25
#